data_412c6bbd28fa655c5082b7d1a74a0882
#
_entry.id   412c6bbd28fa655c5082b7d1a74a0882
#
_cell.length_a   1.000
_cell.length_b   1.000
_cell.length_c   1.000
_cell.angle_alpha   90.00
_cell.angle_beta   90.00
_cell.angle_gamma   90.00
#
_symmetry.space_group_name_H-M   'P 1'
#
loop_
_entity.id
_entity.type
_entity.pdbx_description
1 polymer ?
#
loop_
_entity_poly.entity_id
_entity_poly.type
_entity_poly.pdbx_seq_one_letter_code
_entity_poly.pdbx_strand_id
1 'polypeptide(L)'
;NLHPRADDLRVAVQGVSIHTVVAIEPCLVHGFDYRLIDRLAGHHIPWSRLATALSMAYAITLQADAVSLRNSAEQRYRQLLESRPELIERISRRDLAAYLAVTDVALSRIAKRVSTDAPES
;
A
#
# COMPACT_ATOMS: atom_id res chain seq x y z
N ASN A 1 20.09 13.75 -12.01
CA ASN A 1 19.22 12.57 -11.92
C ASN A 1 19.44 11.92 -10.54
N LEU A 2 18.84 12.54 -9.52
CA LEU A 2 18.72 11.92 -8.19
C LEU A 2 17.52 10.98 -8.25
N HIS A 3 17.77 9.68 -8.46
CA HIS A 3 16.81 8.68 -8.04
C HIS A 3 16.82 8.66 -6.51
N PRO A 4 15.74 9.02 -5.82
CA PRO A 4 15.66 8.78 -4.39
C PRO A 4 15.78 7.27 -4.20
N ARG A 5 16.82 6.84 -3.47
CA ARG A 5 16.88 5.47 -2.98
C ARG A 5 15.67 5.23 -2.11
N ALA A 6 15.05 4.06 -2.27
CA ALA A 6 13.89 3.63 -1.52
C ALA A 6 14.07 3.63 0.03
N ASP A 7 15.30 3.88 0.47
CA ASP A 7 15.73 3.82 1.88
C ASP A 7 15.34 5.05 2.71
N ASP A 8 14.73 6.10 2.11
CA ASP A 8 14.50 7.38 2.79
C ASP A 8 13.07 7.59 3.32
N LEU A 9 12.21 6.58 3.29
CA LEU A 9 10.92 6.64 3.99
C LEU A 9 11.13 6.45 5.50
N ARG A 10 11.66 7.49 6.13
CA ARG A 10 11.72 7.58 7.59
C ARG A 10 10.31 7.89 8.11
N VAL A 11 9.64 6.88 8.58
CA VAL A 11 8.44 7.05 9.40
C VAL A 11 8.81 7.89 10.63
N ALA A 12 7.86 8.65 11.17
CA ALA A 12 7.94 9.65 12.24
C ALA A 12 8.69 9.24 13.53
N VAL A 13 9.24 8.07 13.59
CA VAL A 13 10.22 7.62 14.58
C VAL A 13 11.56 7.72 13.90
N GLN A 14 12.51 8.49 14.44
CA GLN A 14 13.88 8.62 13.95
C GLN A 14 14.55 7.24 13.82
N GLY A 15 14.28 6.51 12.74
CA GLY A 15 14.77 5.17 12.51
C GLY A 15 14.91 4.86 11.02
N VAL A 16 15.73 3.86 10.73
CA VAL A 16 15.85 3.30 9.38
C VAL A 16 14.54 2.56 9.07
N SER A 17 13.93 2.81 7.90
CA SER A 17 12.74 2.07 7.48
C SER A 17 13.07 0.58 7.35
N ILE A 18 12.20 -0.24 7.92
CA ILE A 18 12.24 -1.70 7.74
C ILE A 18 11.51 -2.15 6.46
N HIS A 19 10.90 -1.22 5.74
CA HIS A 19 10.16 -1.47 4.52
C HIS A 19 10.89 -0.93 3.30
N THR A 20 10.88 -1.68 2.21
CA THR A 20 11.30 -1.24 0.90
C THR A 20 10.08 -0.86 0.08
N VAL A 21 10.10 0.33 -0.52
CA VAL A 21 9.06 0.79 -1.46
C VAL A 21 9.61 0.69 -2.87
N VAL A 22 8.91 -0.02 -3.73
CA VAL A 22 9.29 -0.24 -5.12
C VAL A 22 8.21 0.28 -6.05
N ALA A 23 8.59 1.10 -7.04
CA ALA A 23 7.67 1.49 -8.10
C ALA A 23 7.50 0.31 -9.07
N ILE A 24 6.25 -0.15 -9.26
CA ILE A 24 5.91 -1.25 -10.17
C ILE A 24 5.61 -0.76 -11.59
N GLU A 25 5.46 0.54 -11.78
CA GLU A 25 5.26 1.22 -13.07
C GLU A 25 5.90 2.61 -13.02
N PRO A 26 6.14 3.28 -14.15
CA PRO A 26 6.62 4.64 -14.17
C PRO A 26 5.66 5.56 -13.39
N CYS A 27 6.19 6.26 -12.39
CA CYS A 27 5.40 7.16 -11.56
C CYS A 27 6.16 8.44 -11.23
N LEU A 28 5.41 9.52 -11.01
CA LEU A 28 5.94 10.77 -10.48
C LEU A 28 5.76 10.76 -8.97
N VAL A 29 6.87 10.88 -8.24
CA VAL A 29 6.87 10.87 -6.78
C VAL A 29 7.31 12.23 -6.26
N HIS A 30 6.54 12.79 -5.32
CA HIS A 30 6.94 13.96 -4.55
C HIS A 30 7.39 13.49 -3.15
N GLY A 31 8.65 13.76 -2.85
CA GLY A 31 9.22 13.48 -1.53
C GLY A 31 9.44 14.75 -0.74
N PHE A 32 9.20 14.69 0.55
CA PHE A 32 9.49 15.78 1.49
C PHE A 32 10.02 15.22 2.81
N ASP A 33 10.82 16.02 3.52
CA ASP A 33 11.31 15.65 4.86
C ASP A 33 10.18 15.88 5.88
N TYR A 34 9.81 14.83 6.62
CA TYR A 34 8.82 14.91 7.68
C TYR A 34 9.13 15.99 8.72
N ARG A 35 10.42 16.22 9.01
CA ARG A 35 10.85 17.30 9.94
C ARG A 35 10.44 18.69 9.47
N LEU A 36 10.24 18.87 8.16
CA LEU A 36 9.72 20.13 7.62
C LEU A 36 8.26 20.31 8.05
N ILE A 37 7.45 19.28 7.93
CA ILE A 37 6.04 19.31 8.36
C ILE A 37 5.95 19.55 9.86
N ASP A 38 6.76 18.85 10.65
CA ASP A 38 6.78 18.98 12.11
C ASP A 38 7.14 20.42 12.54
N ARG A 39 8.17 21.02 11.94
CA ARG A 39 8.52 22.43 12.18
C ARG A 39 7.40 23.40 11.80
N LEU A 40 6.77 23.18 10.63
CA LEU A 40 5.68 24.02 10.17
C LEU A 40 4.43 23.86 11.04
N ALA A 41 4.15 22.66 11.51
CA ALA A 41 3.03 22.35 12.41
C ALA A 41 3.15 23.08 13.76
N GLY A 42 4.37 23.28 14.26
CA GLY A 42 4.61 24.05 15.49
C GLY A 42 4.32 25.54 15.36
N HIS A 43 4.26 26.09 14.16
CA HIS A 43 4.11 27.53 13.91
C HIS A 43 2.80 27.92 13.24
N HIS A 44 2.11 27.00 12.57
CA HIS A 44 0.92 27.29 11.76
C HIS A 44 -0.17 26.23 11.90
N ILE A 45 -1.37 26.63 12.28
CA ILE A 45 -2.53 25.75 12.46
C ILE A 45 -2.86 24.87 11.23
N PRO A 46 -2.82 25.37 9.96
CA PRO A 46 -3.09 24.54 8.80
C PRO A 46 -2.11 23.35 8.68
N TRP A 47 -0.85 23.56 8.99
CA TRP A 47 0.17 22.50 8.95
C TRP A 47 0.00 21.49 10.08
N SER A 48 -0.43 21.95 11.27
CA SER A 48 -0.77 21.06 12.38
C SER A 48 -1.95 20.14 12.00
N ARG A 49 -2.99 20.70 11.37
CA ARG A 49 -4.13 19.92 10.87
C ARG A 49 -3.70 18.91 9.80
N LEU A 50 -2.83 19.30 8.88
CA LEU A 50 -2.30 18.41 7.85
C LEU A 50 -1.50 17.27 8.48
N ALA A 51 -0.60 17.57 9.42
CA ALA A 51 0.19 16.56 10.13
C ALA A 51 -0.71 15.55 10.85
N THR A 52 -1.75 16.04 11.55
CA THR A 52 -2.74 15.19 12.23
C THR A 52 -3.50 14.31 11.21
N ALA A 53 -3.98 14.88 10.11
CA ALA A 53 -4.71 14.15 9.09
C ALA A 53 -3.85 13.05 8.45
N LEU A 54 -2.60 13.33 8.13
CA LEU A 54 -1.64 12.35 7.60
C LEU A 54 -1.37 11.21 8.60
N SER A 55 -1.19 11.56 9.88
CA SER A 55 -0.97 10.56 10.94
C SER A 55 -2.19 9.67 11.14
N MET A 56 -3.39 10.23 11.13
CA MET A 56 -4.64 9.47 11.21
C MET A 56 -4.84 8.58 9.99
N ALA A 57 -4.63 9.09 8.78
CA ALA A 57 -4.73 8.31 7.56
C ALA A 57 -3.77 7.11 7.58
N TYR A 58 -2.54 7.33 8.02
CA TYR A 58 -1.55 6.27 8.19
C TYR A 58 -1.98 5.22 9.22
N ALA A 59 -2.48 5.65 10.39
CA ALA A 59 -2.98 4.74 11.42
C ALA A 59 -4.15 3.88 10.92
N ILE A 60 -5.09 4.47 10.18
CA ILE A 60 -6.21 3.75 9.57
C ILE A 60 -5.70 2.71 8.56
N THR A 61 -4.73 3.08 7.73
CA THR A 61 -4.13 2.15 6.75
C THR A 61 -3.47 0.97 7.46
N LEU A 62 -2.69 1.22 8.52
CA LEU A 62 -2.07 0.16 9.30
C LEU A 62 -3.09 -0.79 9.94
N GLN A 63 -4.21 -0.26 10.44
CA GLN A 63 -5.28 -1.09 10.99
C GLN A 63 -5.95 -1.94 9.91
N ALA A 64 -6.23 -1.36 8.75
CA ALA A 64 -6.82 -2.07 7.61
C ALA A 64 -5.90 -3.21 7.15
N ASP A 65 -4.60 -2.97 7.05
CA ASP A 65 -3.60 -3.98 6.70
C ASP A 65 -3.54 -5.10 7.76
N ALA A 66 -3.55 -4.77 9.05
CA ALA A 66 -3.55 -5.75 10.12
C ALA A 66 -4.79 -6.64 10.11
N VAL A 67 -5.97 -6.09 9.79
CA VAL A 67 -7.21 -6.86 9.61
C VAL A 67 -7.13 -7.71 8.35
N SER A 68 -6.64 -7.15 7.25
CA SER A 68 -6.49 -7.86 5.97
C SER A 68 -5.57 -9.08 6.09
N LEU A 69 -4.49 -8.99 6.88
CA LEU A 69 -3.57 -10.11 7.11
C LEU A 69 -4.21 -11.31 7.80
N ARG A 70 -5.34 -11.13 8.49
CA ARG A 70 -6.11 -12.24 9.09
C ARG A 70 -6.99 -12.97 8.08
N ASN A 71 -7.24 -12.38 6.92
CA ASN A 71 -8.04 -12.96 5.87
C ASN A 71 -7.21 -13.98 5.06
N SER A 72 -7.90 -14.97 4.50
CA SER A 72 -7.27 -15.89 3.55
C SER A 72 -6.80 -15.16 2.29
N ALA A 73 -5.84 -15.73 1.58
CA ALA A 73 -5.37 -15.16 0.30
C ALA A 73 -6.52 -14.99 -0.72
N GLU A 74 -7.49 -15.89 -0.71
CA GLU A 74 -8.67 -15.80 -1.56
C GLU A 74 -9.58 -14.63 -1.18
N GLN A 75 -9.83 -14.42 0.12
CA GLN A 75 -10.60 -13.28 0.60
C GLN A 75 -9.91 -11.97 0.27
N ARG A 76 -8.59 -11.88 0.43
CA ARG A 76 -7.80 -10.69 0.05
C ARG A 76 -7.83 -10.44 -1.45
N TYR A 77 -7.80 -11.50 -2.26
CA TYR A 77 -7.94 -11.39 -3.71
C TYR A 77 -9.33 -10.85 -4.11
N ARG A 78 -10.42 -11.36 -3.50
CA ARG A 78 -11.79 -10.86 -3.71
C ARG A 78 -11.91 -9.38 -3.32
N GLN A 79 -11.41 -9.00 -2.15
CA GLN A 79 -11.38 -7.60 -1.71
C GLN A 79 -10.63 -6.68 -2.69
N LEU A 80 -9.52 -7.16 -3.25
CA LEU A 80 -8.76 -6.39 -4.23
C LEU A 80 -9.53 -6.22 -5.54
N LEU A 81 -10.21 -7.28 -6.01
CA LEU A 81 -11.10 -7.22 -7.18
C LEU A 81 -12.24 -6.22 -7.00
N GLU A 82 -12.83 -6.17 -5.81
CA GLU A 82 -13.95 -5.27 -5.51
C GLU A 82 -13.50 -3.82 -5.32
N SER A 83 -12.38 -3.60 -4.61
CA SER A 83 -11.94 -2.27 -4.22
C SER A 83 -11.04 -1.58 -5.25
N ARG A 84 -10.23 -2.35 -6.00
CA ARG A 84 -9.23 -1.84 -6.95
C ARG A 84 -9.02 -2.79 -8.13
N PRO A 85 -10.05 -3.05 -8.95
CA PRO A 85 -9.94 -3.96 -10.11
C PRO A 85 -8.83 -3.52 -11.08
N GLU A 86 -8.67 -2.21 -11.28
CA GLU A 86 -7.63 -1.64 -12.14
C GLU A 86 -6.20 -1.98 -11.70
N LEU A 87 -5.98 -2.23 -10.41
CA LEU A 87 -4.67 -2.60 -9.91
C LEU A 87 -4.30 -4.02 -10.35
N ILE A 88 -5.27 -4.93 -10.39
CA ILE A 88 -5.05 -6.33 -10.81
C ILE A 88 -4.64 -6.40 -12.27
N GLU A 89 -5.18 -5.51 -13.12
CA GLU A 89 -4.83 -5.44 -14.54
C GLU A 89 -3.42 -4.87 -14.78
N ARG A 90 -2.94 -4.01 -13.88
CA ARG A 90 -1.68 -3.27 -14.02
C ARG A 90 -0.51 -3.92 -13.33
N ILE A 91 -0.75 -4.66 -12.24
CA ILE A 91 0.30 -5.33 -11.48
C ILE A 91 0.73 -6.63 -12.16
N SER A 92 2.03 -6.94 -12.10
CA SER A 92 2.51 -8.22 -12.59
C SER A 92 1.93 -9.36 -11.74
N ARG A 93 1.73 -10.52 -12.38
CA ARG A 93 1.25 -11.72 -11.68
C ARG A 93 2.17 -12.13 -10.52
N ARG A 94 3.47 -11.95 -10.69
CA ARG A 94 4.48 -12.20 -9.66
C ARG A 94 4.31 -11.28 -8.45
N ASP A 95 4.10 -10.00 -8.69
CA ASP A 95 3.93 -9.01 -7.62
C ASP A 95 2.59 -9.22 -6.90
N LEU A 96 1.53 -9.59 -7.64
CA LEU A 96 0.24 -9.95 -7.05
C LEU A 96 0.35 -11.21 -6.17
N ALA A 97 1.06 -12.24 -6.62
CA ALA A 97 1.31 -13.43 -5.82
C ALA A 97 2.11 -13.11 -4.55
N ALA A 98 3.14 -12.27 -4.66
CA ALA A 98 3.92 -11.79 -3.52
C ALA A 98 3.06 -10.99 -2.52
N TYR A 99 2.21 -10.07 -3.02
CA TYR A 99 1.27 -9.31 -2.19
C TYR A 99 0.31 -10.22 -1.40
N LEU A 100 -0.20 -11.26 -2.03
CA LEU A 100 -1.09 -12.23 -1.41
C LEU A 100 -0.35 -13.30 -0.58
N ALA A 101 0.98 -13.29 -0.59
CA ALA A 101 1.85 -14.29 0.05
C ALA A 101 1.54 -15.73 -0.40
N VAL A 102 1.36 -15.93 -1.70
CA VAL A 102 1.09 -17.22 -2.33
C VAL A 102 2.03 -17.48 -3.50
N THR A 103 2.08 -18.72 -3.96
CA THR A 103 2.78 -19.08 -5.21
C THR A 103 1.93 -18.73 -6.43
N ASP A 104 2.57 -18.59 -7.60
CA ASP A 104 1.87 -18.36 -8.88
C ASP A 104 0.82 -19.43 -9.19
N VAL A 105 1.11 -20.67 -8.83
CA VAL A 105 0.17 -21.80 -9.01
C VAL A 105 -1.05 -21.64 -8.10
N ALA A 106 -0.84 -21.25 -6.84
CA ALA A 106 -1.92 -21.01 -5.91
C ALA A 106 -2.76 -19.80 -6.34
N LEU A 107 -2.14 -18.72 -6.81
CA LEU A 107 -2.83 -17.56 -7.37
C LEU A 107 -3.73 -17.96 -8.56
N SER A 108 -3.23 -18.82 -9.46
CA SER A 108 -4.04 -19.32 -10.59
C SER A 108 -5.30 -20.04 -10.14
N ARG A 109 -5.16 -20.86 -9.11
CA ARG A 109 -6.30 -21.62 -8.56
C ARG A 109 -7.32 -20.69 -7.88
N ILE A 110 -6.81 -19.68 -7.14
CA ILE A 110 -7.66 -18.66 -6.51
C ILE A 110 -8.44 -17.88 -7.57
N ALA A 111 -7.76 -17.35 -8.58
CA ALA A 111 -8.38 -16.58 -9.64
C ALA A 111 -9.45 -17.39 -10.39
N LYS A 112 -9.18 -18.66 -10.68
CA LYS A 112 -10.17 -19.57 -11.33
C LYS A 112 -11.40 -19.79 -10.46
N ARG A 113 -11.24 -20.05 -9.16
CA ARG A 113 -12.38 -20.21 -8.23
C ARG A 113 -13.23 -18.97 -8.17
N VAL A 114 -12.58 -17.81 -7.97
CA VAL A 114 -13.28 -16.54 -7.86
C VAL A 114 -14.05 -16.19 -9.14
N SER A 115 -13.49 -16.50 -10.32
CA SER A 115 -14.19 -16.30 -11.60
C SER A 115 -15.39 -17.25 -11.77
N THR A 116 -15.31 -18.46 -11.21
CA THR A 116 -16.41 -19.45 -11.30
C THR A 116 -17.56 -19.12 -10.32
N ASP A 117 -17.23 -18.47 -9.21
CA ASP A 117 -18.21 -18.05 -8.19
C ASP A 117 -18.89 -16.70 -8.52
N ALA A 118 -18.44 -15.98 -9.55
CA ALA A 118 -19.09 -14.74 -9.98
C ALA A 118 -20.46 -15.11 -10.58
N PRO A 119 -21.59 -14.55 -10.08
CA PRO A 119 -22.89 -14.80 -10.68
C PRO A 119 -22.87 -14.26 -12.11
N GLU A 120 -23.28 -15.09 -13.06
CA GLU A 120 -23.56 -14.65 -14.43
C GLU A 120 -24.62 -13.54 -14.37
N SER A 121 -24.24 -12.34 -14.78
CA SER A 121 -25.13 -11.18 -14.88
C SER A 121 -25.89 -11.20 -16.17
#